data_a1ebe8ba7a336899d22825e12abb97e7
#
_entry.id   a1ebe8ba7a336899d22825e12abb97e7
#
_cell.length_a   1.000
_cell.length_b   1.000
_cell.length_c   1.000
_cell.angle_alpha   90.00
_cell.angle_beta   90.00
_cell.angle_gamma   90.00
#
_symmetry.space_group_name_H-M   'P 1'
#
loop_
_entity.id
_entity.type
_entity.pdbx_description
1 polymer ?
#
loop_
_entity_poly.entity_id
_entity_poly.type
_entity_poly.pdbx_seq_one_letter_code
_entity_poly.pdbx_strand_id
1 'polypeptide(L)'
;MLIPMSAQTADTSIRPQGLRERKKQQTRQNISNTATLLFLERGFDNVTIAEIAVAADVAKMTVTNYFPRKEDLVLDLHDEFTGGLARIVRERRAGESALAALRDAYLAAAANQDAVVGFSGPEFARLLTDSPALVGRLREFHEERERLLAAQLAAETDSAAGDFAPRVAAALLGGVHRALFEETVRRTVEGESNQSISEVLTGYINESFETLEPSLGDYAVRAAR
;
A
#
# COMPACT_ATOMS: atom_id res chain seq x y z
N MET A 1 10.72 -52.39 -17.66
CA MET A 1 11.88 -51.61 -18.07
C MET A 1 11.59 -50.16 -17.73
N LEU A 2 12.10 -49.75 -16.57
CA LEU A 2 11.82 -48.46 -15.94
C LEU A 2 12.84 -47.42 -16.37
N ILE A 3 12.40 -46.22 -16.77
CA ILE A 3 13.25 -45.05 -16.96
C ILE A 3 12.78 -44.01 -15.94
N PRO A 4 13.59 -43.52 -15.02
CA PRO A 4 13.21 -42.42 -14.10
C PRO A 4 13.45 -41.07 -14.77
N MET A 5 12.40 -40.25 -14.83
CA MET A 5 12.51 -38.81 -15.12
C MET A 5 13.01 -38.09 -13.87
N SER A 6 14.19 -37.51 -13.97
CA SER A 6 14.75 -36.61 -12.96
C SER A 6 14.00 -35.27 -13.00
N ALA A 7 13.26 -34.99 -11.95
CA ALA A 7 12.70 -33.66 -11.67
C ALA A 7 13.83 -32.75 -11.19
N GLN A 8 14.15 -31.72 -11.96
CA GLN A 8 15.04 -30.63 -11.59
C GLN A 8 14.26 -29.66 -10.73
N THR A 9 14.45 -29.75 -9.42
CA THR A 9 13.95 -28.79 -8.45
C THR A 9 14.71 -27.49 -8.61
N ALA A 10 14.03 -26.43 -9.03
CA ALA A 10 14.52 -25.06 -8.95
C ALA A 10 14.68 -24.69 -7.46
N ASP A 11 15.91 -24.56 -7.03
CA ASP A 11 16.30 -24.08 -5.71
C ASP A 11 16.07 -22.55 -5.64
N THR A 12 14.87 -22.15 -5.22
CA THR A 12 14.59 -20.78 -4.81
C THR A 12 15.01 -20.67 -3.35
N SER A 13 16.25 -20.27 -3.11
CA SER A 13 16.79 -20.02 -1.77
C SER A 13 16.13 -18.78 -1.15
N ILE A 14 14.91 -18.94 -0.64
CA ILE A 14 14.31 -18.04 0.34
C ILE A 14 15.13 -18.23 1.61
N ARG A 15 15.98 -17.26 1.96
CA ARG A 15 16.66 -17.24 3.26
C ARG A 15 15.59 -17.37 4.35
N PRO A 16 15.59 -18.38 5.18
CA PRO A 16 14.58 -18.53 6.23
C PRO A 16 14.73 -17.34 7.18
N GLN A 17 13.70 -16.54 7.32
CA GLN A 17 13.63 -15.50 8.35
C GLN A 17 13.95 -16.13 9.68
N GLY A 18 14.91 -15.56 10.43
CA GLY A 18 15.33 -16.10 11.73
C GLY A 18 14.13 -16.20 12.67
N LEU A 19 14.12 -17.19 13.56
CA LEU A 19 13.05 -17.42 14.54
C LEU A 19 12.67 -16.13 15.30
N ARG A 20 13.66 -15.29 15.58
CA ARG A 20 13.47 -14.00 16.26
C ARG A 20 12.63 -13.03 15.41
N GLU A 21 12.89 -12.94 14.11
CA GLU A 21 12.16 -12.05 13.22
C GLU A 21 10.71 -12.52 13.02
N ARG A 22 10.51 -13.83 12.85
CA ARG A 22 9.14 -14.40 12.79
C ARG A 22 8.34 -14.12 14.06
N LYS A 23 8.95 -14.28 15.25
CA LYS A 23 8.29 -13.95 16.52
C LYS A 23 7.96 -12.47 16.63
N LYS A 24 8.87 -11.59 16.17
CA LYS A 24 8.64 -10.15 16.13
C LYS A 24 7.45 -9.79 15.26
N GLN A 25 7.38 -10.33 14.05
CA GLN A 25 6.26 -10.11 13.14
C GLN A 25 4.94 -10.69 13.70
N GLN A 26 4.98 -11.86 14.30
CA GLN A 26 3.80 -12.46 14.94
C GLN A 26 3.28 -11.61 16.09
N THR A 27 4.18 -11.06 16.94
CA THR A 27 3.79 -10.14 18.02
C THR A 27 3.18 -8.86 17.46
N ARG A 28 3.81 -8.26 16.42
CA ARG A 28 3.28 -7.06 15.74
C ARG A 28 1.86 -7.32 15.22
N GLN A 29 1.66 -8.42 14.49
CA GLN A 29 0.37 -8.78 13.92
C GLN A 29 -0.70 -9.06 14.99
N ASN A 30 -0.34 -9.73 16.08
CA ASN A 30 -1.27 -9.96 17.21
C ASN A 30 -1.74 -8.63 17.81
N ILE A 31 -0.84 -7.69 18.03
CA ILE A 31 -1.17 -6.36 18.58
C ILE A 31 -2.10 -5.60 17.63
N SER A 32 -1.77 -5.54 16.34
CA SER A 32 -2.57 -4.85 15.32
C SER A 32 -3.97 -5.47 15.18
N ASN A 33 -4.07 -6.78 15.06
CA ASN A 33 -5.36 -7.48 14.95
C ASN A 33 -6.24 -7.23 16.19
N THR A 34 -5.65 -7.33 17.39
CA THR A 34 -6.38 -7.08 18.66
C THR A 34 -6.86 -5.63 18.73
N ALA A 35 -6.01 -4.67 18.33
CA ALA A 35 -6.38 -3.26 18.30
C ALA A 35 -7.51 -3.00 17.31
N THR A 36 -7.43 -3.55 16.09
CA THR A 36 -8.46 -3.39 15.05
C THR A 36 -9.82 -3.92 15.52
N LEU A 37 -9.86 -5.09 16.14
CA LEU A 37 -11.11 -5.64 16.70
C LEU A 37 -11.72 -4.72 17.77
N LEU A 38 -10.91 -4.19 18.69
CA LEU A 38 -11.38 -3.25 19.71
C LEU A 38 -11.86 -1.93 19.09
N PHE A 39 -11.18 -1.42 18.06
CA PHE A 39 -11.60 -0.21 17.36
C PHE A 39 -12.91 -0.40 16.60
N LEU A 40 -13.12 -1.55 15.96
CA LEU A 40 -14.36 -1.87 15.27
C LEU A 40 -15.54 -2.01 16.26
N GLU A 41 -15.30 -2.58 17.46
CA GLU A 41 -16.31 -2.77 18.49
C GLU A 41 -16.72 -1.45 19.18
N ARG A 42 -15.74 -0.55 19.47
CA ARG A 42 -15.93 0.58 20.39
C ARG A 42 -15.69 1.94 19.74
N GLY A 43 -15.21 1.98 18.50
CA GLY A 43 -14.72 3.19 17.84
C GLY A 43 -13.28 3.53 18.20
N PHE A 44 -12.58 4.20 17.27
CA PHE A 44 -11.16 4.51 17.41
C PHE A 44 -10.87 5.32 18.69
N ASP A 45 -11.61 6.40 18.93
CA ASP A 45 -11.30 7.35 20.01
C ASP A 45 -11.53 6.77 21.41
N ASN A 46 -12.41 5.79 21.54
CA ASN A 46 -12.82 5.20 22.83
C ASN A 46 -11.92 4.07 23.34
N VAL A 47 -10.88 3.68 22.57
CA VAL A 47 -9.94 2.62 22.95
C VAL A 47 -8.58 3.22 23.28
N THR A 48 -7.98 2.81 24.39
CA THR A 48 -6.64 3.25 24.82
C THR A 48 -5.56 2.23 24.50
N ILE A 49 -4.30 2.69 24.39
CA ILE A 49 -3.13 1.80 24.24
C ILE A 49 -3.00 0.81 25.42
N ALA A 50 -3.44 1.22 26.62
CA ALA A 50 -3.39 0.34 27.80
C ALA A 50 -4.37 -0.84 27.66
N GLU A 51 -5.61 -0.60 27.20
CA GLU A 51 -6.59 -1.64 26.94
C GLU A 51 -6.15 -2.60 25.84
N ILE A 52 -5.54 -2.07 24.76
CA ILE A 52 -4.98 -2.90 23.69
C ILE A 52 -3.87 -3.79 24.24
N ALA A 53 -2.98 -3.25 25.07
CA ALA A 53 -1.88 -4.01 25.68
C ALA A 53 -2.40 -5.17 26.54
N VAL A 54 -3.42 -4.91 27.35
CA VAL A 54 -4.08 -5.94 28.17
C VAL A 54 -4.72 -7.01 27.29
N ALA A 55 -5.49 -6.61 26.28
CA ALA A 55 -6.18 -7.54 25.39
C ALA A 55 -5.23 -8.38 24.51
N ALA A 56 -4.08 -7.82 24.12
CA ALA A 56 -3.05 -8.51 23.35
C ALA A 56 -2.07 -9.32 24.22
N ASP A 57 -2.24 -9.33 25.55
CA ASP A 57 -1.34 -9.97 26.53
C ASP A 57 0.13 -9.52 26.39
N VAL A 58 0.34 -8.21 26.32
CA VAL A 58 1.67 -7.60 26.24
C VAL A 58 1.79 -6.39 27.18
N ALA A 59 3.02 -5.98 27.48
CA ALA A 59 3.25 -4.73 28.20
C ALA A 59 2.90 -3.51 27.31
N LYS A 60 2.36 -2.43 27.90
CA LYS A 60 2.09 -1.17 27.21
C LYS A 60 3.30 -0.66 26.41
N MET A 61 4.50 -0.75 27.00
CA MET A 61 5.74 -0.38 26.33
C MET A 61 6.01 -1.23 25.07
N THR A 62 5.58 -2.48 25.06
CA THR A 62 5.69 -3.34 23.88
C THR A 62 4.85 -2.80 22.75
N VAL A 63 3.59 -2.40 23.00
CA VAL A 63 2.73 -1.79 21.98
C VAL A 63 3.39 -0.55 21.40
N THR A 64 3.85 0.40 22.24
CA THR A 64 4.45 1.66 21.76
C THR A 64 5.80 1.47 21.06
N ASN A 65 6.53 0.38 21.34
CA ASN A 65 7.76 0.03 20.61
C ASN A 65 7.48 -0.49 19.19
N TYR A 66 6.34 -1.16 18.98
CA TYR A 66 5.94 -1.63 17.65
C TYR A 66 5.17 -0.58 16.85
N PHE A 67 4.38 0.25 17.53
CA PHE A 67 3.49 1.25 16.95
C PHE A 67 3.66 2.57 17.69
N PRO A 68 4.48 3.48 17.16
CA PRO A 68 4.76 4.78 17.79
C PRO A 68 3.52 5.64 17.99
N ARG A 69 2.51 5.48 17.10
CA ARG A 69 1.24 6.19 17.15
C ARG A 69 0.07 5.19 17.21
N LYS A 70 -1.03 5.60 17.82
CA LYS A 70 -2.25 4.78 17.91
C LYS A 70 -2.85 4.49 16.54
N GLU A 71 -2.76 5.44 15.62
CA GLU A 71 -3.21 5.34 14.24
C GLU A 71 -2.47 4.23 13.47
N ASP A 72 -1.20 4.01 13.77
CA ASP A 72 -0.37 2.98 13.13
C ASP A 72 -0.84 1.55 13.46
N LEU A 73 -1.65 1.38 14.50
CA LEU A 73 -2.30 0.11 14.84
C LEU A 73 -3.41 -0.29 13.86
N VAL A 74 -4.06 0.70 13.24
CA VAL A 74 -5.08 0.51 12.19
C VAL A 74 -4.42 0.46 10.82
N LEU A 75 -3.44 1.34 10.59
CA LEU A 75 -2.73 1.52 9.33
C LEU A 75 -1.39 0.76 9.35
N ASP A 76 -1.44 -0.54 9.64
CA ASP A 76 -0.26 -1.38 9.90
C ASP A 76 0.51 -1.81 8.63
N LEU A 77 -0.04 -1.57 7.44
CA LEU A 77 0.59 -1.76 6.14
C LEU A 77 1.41 -0.53 5.67
N HIS A 78 1.97 0.22 6.61
CA HIS A 78 2.68 1.47 6.32
C HIS A 78 3.72 1.34 5.19
N ASP A 79 4.61 0.36 5.28
CA ASP A 79 5.74 0.22 4.34
C ASP A 79 5.26 -0.20 2.93
N GLU A 80 4.26 -1.08 2.86
CA GLU A 80 3.62 -1.50 1.62
C GLU A 80 2.88 -0.33 0.99
N PHE A 81 2.16 0.42 1.80
CA PHE A 81 1.37 1.55 1.34
C PHE A 81 2.26 2.71 0.88
N THR A 82 3.23 3.14 1.66
CA THR A 82 4.06 4.30 1.34
C THR A 82 5.13 4.00 0.30
N GLY A 83 5.78 2.84 0.38
CA GLY A 83 6.87 2.43 -0.53
C GLY A 83 6.42 1.74 -1.81
N GLY A 84 5.15 1.37 -1.94
CA GLY A 84 4.64 0.53 -3.02
C GLY A 84 4.90 1.09 -4.41
N LEU A 85 4.54 2.35 -4.68
CA LEU A 85 4.71 2.98 -6.00
C LEU A 85 6.18 3.09 -6.40
N ALA A 86 7.04 3.53 -5.48
CA ALA A 86 8.47 3.61 -5.71
C ALA A 86 9.08 2.23 -6.02
N ARG A 87 8.62 1.19 -5.33
CA ARG A 87 9.05 -0.19 -5.59
C ARG A 87 8.61 -0.68 -6.97
N ILE A 88 7.36 -0.46 -7.39
CA ILE A 88 6.86 -0.82 -8.72
C ILE A 88 7.72 -0.17 -9.80
N VAL A 89 7.99 1.14 -9.69
CA VAL A 89 8.85 1.87 -10.63
C VAL A 89 10.25 1.28 -10.65
N ARG A 90 10.86 0.99 -9.50
CA ARG A 90 12.19 0.40 -9.41
C ARG A 90 12.29 -0.99 -10.04
N GLU A 91 11.25 -1.82 -9.92
CA GLU A 91 11.24 -3.23 -10.30
C GLU A 91 10.65 -3.48 -11.70
N ARG A 92 10.15 -2.43 -12.40
CA ARG A 92 9.55 -2.55 -13.74
C ARG A 92 10.51 -3.14 -14.78
N ARG A 93 9.95 -3.65 -15.87
CA ARG A 93 10.71 -4.28 -16.94
C ARG A 93 11.58 -3.27 -17.69
N ALA A 94 12.65 -3.76 -18.32
CA ALA A 94 13.44 -2.95 -19.27
C ALA A 94 12.53 -2.52 -20.45
N GLY A 95 12.63 -1.27 -20.87
CA GLY A 95 11.78 -0.65 -21.90
C GLY A 95 10.41 -0.21 -21.41
N GLU A 96 10.03 -0.48 -20.16
CA GLU A 96 8.75 -0.09 -19.59
C GLU A 96 8.83 1.30 -18.94
N SER A 97 7.83 2.15 -19.19
CA SER A 97 7.74 3.45 -18.53
C SER A 97 7.19 3.31 -17.10
N ALA A 98 7.46 4.32 -16.26
CA ALA A 98 6.88 4.37 -14.91
C ALA A 98 5.35 4.39 -14.96
N LEU A 99 4.77 5.11 -15.92
CA LEU A 99 3.32 5.19 -16.12
C LEU A 99 2.72 3.81 -16.43
N ALA A 100 3.29 3.07 -17.40
CA ALA A 100 2.81 1.76 -17.80
C ALA A 100 2.86 0.75 -16.64
N ALA A 101 4.00 0.69 -15.94
CA ALA A 101 4.17 -0.20 -14.79
C ALA A 101 3.16 0.07 -13.66
N LEU A 102 2.88 1.35 -13.38
CA LEU A 102 1.90 1.72 -12.36
C LEU A 102 0.48 1.41 -12.82
N ARG A 103 0.12 1.64 -14.10
CA ARG A 103 -1.19 1.25 -14.65
C ARG A 103 -1.45 -0.24 -14.45
N ASP A 104 -0.51 -1.08 -14.87
CA ASP A 104 -0.63 -2.53 -14.74
C ASP A 104 -0.78 -2.97 -13.28
N ALA A 105 0.00 -2.35 -12.38
CA ALA A 105 -0.09 -2.62 -10.95
C ALA A 105 -1.45 -2.23 -10.36
N TYR A 106 -2.02 -1.10 -10.75
CA TYR A 106 -3.35 -0.67 -10.28
C TYR A 106 -4.46 -1.57 -10.81
N LEU A 107 -4.40 -1.98 -12.08
CA LEU A 107 -5.36 -2.93 -12.64
C LEU A 107 -5.31 -4.28 -11.89
N ALA A 108 -4.10 -4.76 -11.59
CA ALA A 108 -3.91 -5.97 -10.79
C ALA A 108 -4.44 -5.79 -9.36
N ALA A 109 -4.15 -4.66 -8.70
CA ALA A 109 -4.63 -4.38 -7.35
C ALA A 109 -6.17 -4.29 -7.28
N ALA A 110 -6.81 -3.66 -8.27
CA ALA A 110 -8.26 -3.60 -8.37
C ALA A 110 -8.87 -5.00 -8.58
N ALA A 111 -8.30 -5.80 -9.48
CA ALA A 111 -8.77 -7.18 -9.74
C ALA A 111 -8.61 -8.09 -8.51
N ASN A 112 -7.54 -7.91 -7.73
CA ASN A 112 -7.27 -8.67 -6.50
C ASN A 112 -7.97 -8.07 -5.27
N GLN A 113 -8.69 -6.96 -5.41
CA GLN A 113 -9.36 -6.25 -4.32
C GLN A 113 -8.39 -5.90 -3.17
N ASP A 114 -7.23 -5.35 -3.55
CA ASP A 114 -6.13 -5.10 -2.65
C ASP A 114 -6.41 -3.88 -1.73
N ALA A 115 -6.09 -4.02 -0.44
CA ALA A 115 -6.22 -2.96 0.56
C ALA A 115 -5.37 -1.71 0.22
N VAL A 116 -4.28 -1.85 -0.54
CA VAL A 116 -3.43 -0.72 -0.98
C VAL A 116 -4.20 0.28 -1.84
N VAL A 117 -5.24 -0.15 -2.56
CA VAL A 117 -6.14 0.73 -3.32
C VAL A 117 -7.49 0.96 -2.63
N GLY A 118 -7.58 0.67 -1.32
CA GLY A 118 -8.71 1.03 -0.46
C GLY A 118 -9.73 -0.07 -0.21
N PHE A 119 -9.58 -1.27 -0.79
CA PHE A 119 -10.52 -2.36 -0.52
C PHE A 119 -10.45 -2.80 0.94
N SER A 120 -11.62 -2.91 1.55
CA SER A 120 -11.78 -3.33 2.95
C SER A 120 -13.23 -3.77 3.18
N GLY A 121 -13.54 -4.20 4.41
CA GLY A 121 -14.93 -4.35 4.85
C GLY A 121 -15.57 -2.98 5.16
N PRO A 122 -16.91 -2.86 5.07
CA PRO A 122 -17.61 -1.59 5.28
C PRO A 122 -17.43 -1.02 6.69
N GLU A 123 -17.27 -1.88 7.70
CA GLU A 123 -17.01 -1.45 9.08
C GLU A 123 -15.63 -0.82 9.22
N PHE A 124 -14.61 -1.38 8.57
CA PHE A 124 -13.26 -0.83 8.56
C PHE A 124 -13.20 0.48 7.73
N ALA A 125 -13.89 0.54 6.60
CA ALA A 125 -14.00 1.77 5.80
C ALA A 125 -14.62 2.91 6.61
N ARG A 126 -15.71 2.64 7.37
CA ARG A 126 -16.30 3.63 8.29
C ARG A 126 -15.33 4.03 9.41
N LEU A 127 -14.64 3.07 10.02
CA LEU A 127 -13.62 3.37 11.04
C LEU A 127 -12.58 4.37 10.51
N LEU A 128 -12.11 4.21 9.28
CA LEU A 128 -11.16 5.13 8.63
C LEU A 128 -11.75 6.52 8.42
N THR A 129 -13.00 6.62 7.95
CA THR A 129 -13.63 7.88 7.57
C THR A 129 -14.19 8.66 8.77
N ASP A 130 -14.62 7.97 9.83
CA ASP A 130 -15.27 8.59 10.99
C ASP A 130 -14.25 9.17 11.99
N SER A 131 -12.97 8.79 11.92
CA SER A 131 -11.92 9.31 12.81
C SER A 131 -11.06 10.37 12.14
N PRO A 132 -11.13 11.64 12.55
CA PRO A 132 -10.26 12.70 12.02
C PRO A 132 -8.76 12.39 12.21
N ALA A 133 -8.39 11.66 13.26
CA ALA A 133 -7.02 11.24 13.50
C ALA A 133 -6.53 10.23 12.44
N LEU A 134 -7.36 9.25 12.08
CA LEU A 134 -7.05 8.28 11.02
C LEU A 134 -7.01 8.94 9.64
N VAL A 135 -7.96 9.83 9.33
CA VAL A 135 -7.95 10.63 8.10
C VAL A 135 -6.67 11.47 7.99
N GLY A 136 -6.26 12.13 9.08
CA GLY A 136 -5.01 12.89 9.15
C GLY A 136 -3.79 12.01 8.91
N ARG A 137 -3.73 10.83 9.54
CA ARG A 137 -2.61 9.90 9.39
C ARG A 137 -2.53 9.31 7.97
N LEU A 138 -3.66 8.99 7.37
CA LEU A 138 -3.72 8.50 5.99
C LEU A 138 -3.22 9.56 5.00
N ARG A 139 -3.52 10.85 5.25
CA ARG A 139 -2.97 11.95 4.44
C ARG A 139 -1.45 12.01 4.52
N GLU A 140 -0.86 11.88 5.74
CA GLU A 140 0.60 11.80 5.90
C GLU A 140 1.19 10.63 5.10
N PHE A 141 0.50 9.49 5.03
CA PHE A 141 0.95 8.34 4.24
C PHE A 141 0.93 8.61 2.73
N HIS A 142 -0.09 9.30 2.23
CA HIS A 142 -0.15 9.71 0.83
C HIS A 142 0.99 10.69 0.48
N GLU A 143 1.29 11.66 1.35
CA GLU A 143 2.39 12.60 1.18
C GLU A 143 3.75 11.88 1.18
N GLU A 144 3.96 10.95 2.10
CA GLU A 144 5.17 10.13 2.16
C GLU A 144 5.34 9.25 0.91
N ARG A 145 4.27 8.63 0.44
CA ARG A 145 4.26 7.86 -0.81
C ARG A 145 4.69 8.69 -2.01
N GLU A 146 4.10 9.89 -2.14
CA GLU A 146 4.45 10.82 -3.21
C GLU A 146 5.92 11.23 -3.15
N ARG A 147 6.42 11.54 -1.96
CA ARG A 147 7.83 11.87 -1.72
C ARG A 147 8.78 10.72 -2.11
N LEU A 148 8.45 9.49 -1.73
CA LEU A 148 9.25 8.31 -2.08
C LEU A 148 9.23 8.03 -3.58
N LEU A 149 8.08 8.20 -4.23
CA LEU A 149 7.96 8.07 -5.68
C LEU A 149 8.79 9.14 -6.40
N ALA A 150 8.73 10.40 -5.94
CA ALA A 150 9.52 11.48 -6.52
C ALA A 150 11.03 11.19 -6.43
N ALA A 151 11.50 10.69 -5.29
CA ALA A 151 12.90 10.31 -5.11
C ALA A 151 13.31 9.16 -6.05
N GLN A 152 12.46 8.15 -6.24
CA GLN A 152 12.71 7.05 -7.17
C GLN A 152 12.74 7.52 -8.63
N LEU A 153 11.80 8.37 -9.05
CA LEU A 153 11.76 8.94 -10.39
C LEU A 153 12.99 9.80 -10.68
N ALA A 154 13.43 10.60 -9.71
CA ALA A 154 14.66 11.39 -9.83
C ALA A 154 15.90 10.51 -10.06
N ALA A 155 16.01 9.41 -9.33
CA ALA A 155 17.10 8.45 -9.49
C ALA A 155 17.07 7.71 -10.84
N GLU A 156 15.89 7.47 -11.41
CA GLU A 156 15.74 6.78 -12.70
C GLU A 156 15.97 7.70 -13.92
N THR A 157 15.83 9.00 -13.74
CA THR A 157 15.98 10.00 -14.82
C THR A 157 17.30 10.77 -14.74
N ASP A 158 18.22 10.36 -13.86
CA ASP A 158 19.49 11.08 -13.60
C ASP A 158 19.28 12.59 -13.37
N SER A 159 18.13 12.94 -12.75
CA SER A 159 17.72 14.32 -12.53
C SER A 159 18.68 15.05 -11.59
N ALA A 160 19.01 16.31 -11.94
CA ALA A 160 19.82 17.16 -11.08
C ALA A 160 19.17 17.41 -9.72
N ALA A 161 19.98 17.69 -8.71
CA ALA A 161 19.46 18.06 -7.40
C ALA A 161 18.56 19.29 -7.49
N GLY A 162 17.31 19.15 -7.06
CA GLY A 162 16.31 20.23 -7.13
C GLY A 162 15.47 20.28 -8.41
N ASP A 163 15.66 19.35 -9.34
CA ASP A 163 14.80 19.24 -10.51
C ASP A 163 13.33 19.05 -10.11
N PHE A 164 12.46 19.79 -10.80
CA PHE A 164 11.04 19.85 -10.46
C PHE A 164 10.23 18.75 -11.16
N ALA A 165 10.67 18.24 -12.30
CA ALA A 165 9.93 17.26 -13.11
C ALA A 165 9.59 15.95 -12.34
N PRO A 166 10.52 15.32 -11.60
CA PRO A 166 10.18 14.12 -10.81
C PRO A 166 9.13 14.36 -9.76
N ARG A 167 9.10 15.56 -9.15
CA ARG A 167 8.10 15.95 -8.15
C ARG A 167 6.73 16.14 -8.77
N VAL A 168 6.65 16.79 -9.94
CA VAL A 168 5.39 16.95 -10.68
C VAL A 168 4.84 15.60 -11.13
N ALA A 169 5.68 14.73 -11.70
CA ALA A 169 5.27 13.39 -12.10
C ALA A 169 4.74 12.58 -10.91
N ALA A 170 5.44 12.62 -9.77
CA ALA A 170 5.00 11.93 -8.55
C ALA A 170 3.68 12.50 -8.00
N ALA A 171 3.48 13.81 -8.05
CA ALA A 171 2.24 14.44 -7.60
C ALA A 171 1.03 14.03 -8.47
N LEU A 172 1.21 13.96 -9.80
CA LEU A 172 0.17 13.49 -10.73
C LEU A 172 -0.18 12.02 -10.46
N LEU A 173 0.81 11.15 -10.39
CA LEU A 173 0.62 9.71 -10.16
C LEU A 173 0.10 9.43 -8.73
N GLY A 174 0.60 10.15 -7.74
CA GLY A 174 0.12 10.09 -6.36
C GLY A 174 -1.32 10.61 -6.21
N GLY A 175 -1.69 11.63 -6.99
CA GLY A 175 -3.05 12.16 -7.07
C GLY A 175 -4.04 11.13 -7.61
N VAL A 176 -3.68 10.41 -8.67
CA VAL A 176 -4.50 9.29 -9.19
C VAL A 176 -4.69 8.22 -8.11
N HIS A 177 -3.60 7.81 -7.44
CA HIS A 177 -3.72 6.82 -6.37
C HIS A 177 -4.69 7.26 -5.28
N ARG A 178 -4.54 8.50 -4.79
CA ARG A 178 -5.41 9.03 -3.74
C ARG A 178 -6.86 9.05 -4.17
N ALA A 179 -7.15 9.51 -5.38
CA ALA A 179 -8.51 9.55 -5.92
C ALA A 179 -9.13 8.14 -6.00
N LEU A 180 -8.38 7.14 -6.49
CA LEU A 180 -8.84 5.74 -6.55
C LEU A 180 -9.09 5.18 -5.15
N PHE A 181 -8.19 5.43 -4.20
CA PHE A 181 -8.33 4.98 -2.82
C PHE A 181 -9.55 5.58 -2.13
N GLU A 182 -9.72 6.90 -2.22
CA GLU A 182 -10.85 7.62 -1.63
C GLU A 182 -12.18 7.15 -2.23
N GLU A 183 -12.22 6.93 -3.55
CA GLU A 183 -13.42 6.44 -4.24
C GLU A 183 -13.77 4.99 -3.82
N THR A 184 -12.76 4.12 -3.68
CA THR A 184 -12.96 2.74 -3.19
C THR A 184 -13.57 2.76 -1.79
N VAL A 185 -12.98 3.54 -0.87
CA VAL A 185 -13.48 3.68 0.51
C VAL A 185 -14.90 4.24 0.53
N ARG A 186 -15.19 5.29 -0.26
CA ARG A 186 -16.53 5.90 -0.34
C ARG A 186 -17.59 4.86 -0.77
N ARG A 187 -17.34 4.13 -1.85
CA ARG A 187 -18.27 3.10 -2.36
C ARG A 187 -18.45 1.95 -1.37
N THR A 188 -17.37 1.56 -0.66
CA THR A 188 -17.44 0.55 0.39
C THR A 188 -18.34 1.02 1.54
N VAL A 189 -18.25 2.28 1.96
CA VAL A 189 -19.12 2.86 3.00
C VAL A 189 -20.58 2.92 2.53
N GLU A 190 -20.83 3.18 1.25
CA GLU A 190 -22.17 3.17 0.63
C GLU A 190 -22.76 1.75 0.45
N GLY A 191 -21.96 0.71 0.73
CA GLY A 191 -22.44 -0.68 0.73
C GLY A 191 -22.36 -1.37 -0.63
N GLU A 192 -21.61 -0.83 -1.59
CA GLU A 192 -21.34 -1.50 -2.84
C GLU A 192 -20.48 -2.76 -2.63
N SER A 193 -20.70 -3.77 -3.45
CA SER A 193 -19.88 -4.98 -3.40
C SER A 193 -18.47 -4.74 -3.93
N ASN A 194 -17.46 -5.42 -3.37
CA ASN A 194 -16.08 -5.34 -3.87
C ASN A 194 -15.97 -5.67 -5.36
N GLN A 195 -16.81 -6.56 -5.88
CA GLN A 195 -16.84 -6.89 -7.30
C GLN A 195 -17.29 -5.68 -8.14
N SER A 196 -18.37 -5.00 -7.77
CA SER A 196 -18.85 -3.79 -8.44
C SER A 196 -17.83 -2.67 -8.39
N ILE A 197 -17.20 -2.48 -7.22
CA ILE A 197 -16.14 -1.48 -7.02
C ILE A 197 -14.95 -1.78 -7.94
N SER A 198 -14.49 -3.03 -8.03
CA SER A 198 -13.38 -3.45 -8.90
C SER A 198 -13.66 -3.15 -10.39
N GLU A 199 -14.87 -3.41 -10.86
CA GLU A 199 -15.28 -3.11 -12.24
C GLU A 199 -15.24 -1.61 -12.54
N VAL A 200 -15.76 -0.79 -11.65
CA VAL A 200 -15.74 0.68 -11.77
C VAL A 200 -14.31 1.22 -11.72
N LEU A 201 -13.50 0.75 -10.75
CA LEU A 201 -12.10 1.18 -10.62
C LEU A 201 -11.29 0.85 -11.88
N THR A 202 -11.53 -0.28 -12.52
CA THR A 202 -10.87 -0.64 -13.78
C THR A 202 -11.12 0.43 -14.85
N GLY A 203 -12.33 0.97 -14.96
CA GLY A 203 -12.67 2.08 -15.85
C GLY A 203 -11.89 3.36 -15.48
N TYR A 204 -11.94 3.75 -14.20
CA TYR A 204 -11.26 4.96 -13.73
C TYR A 204 -9.73 4.90 -13.86
N ILE A 205 -9.13 3.73 -13.64
CA ILE A 205 -7.70 3.51 -13.87
C ILE A 205 -7.37 3.77 -15.34
N ASN A 206 -8.09 3.13 -16.27
CA ASN A 206 -7.84 3.31 -17.69
C ASN A 206 -7.96 4.77 -18.11
N GLU A 207 -9.05 5.45 -17.76
CA GLU A 207 -9.28 6.86 -18.08
C GLU A 207 -8.20 7.79 -17.51
N SER A 208 -7.83 7.58 -16.22
CA SER A 208 -6.81 8.40 -15.57
C SER A 208 -5.45 8.25 -16.23
N PHE A 209 -5.04 7.01 -16.54
CA PHE A 209 -3.75 6.74 -17.15
C PHE A 209 -3.70 7.17 -18.63
N GLU A 210 -4.79 7.04 -19.38
CA GLU A 210 -4.92 7.61 -20.73
C GLU A 210 -4.80 9.14 -20.71
N THR A 211 -5.37 9.81 -19.72
CA THR A 211 -5.23 11.26 -19.54
C THR A 211 -3.79 11.69 -19.29
N LEU A 212 -3.01 10.87 -18.56
CA LEU A 212 -1.61 11.15 -18.26
C LEU A 212 -0.62 10.73 -19.37
N GLU A 213 -1.04 9.87 -20.29
CA GLU A 213 -0.19 9.32 -21.35
C GLU A 213 0.58 10.39 -22.15
N PRO A 214 -0.04 11.50 -22.60
CA PRO A 214 0.68 12.53 -23.38
C PRO A 214 1.84 13.19 -22.64
N SER A 215 1.78 13.21 -21.29
CA SER A 215 2.77 13.89 -20.44
C SER A 215 3.78 12.95 -19.81
N LEU A 216 3.40 11.71 -19.53
CA LEU A 216 4.18 10.77 -18.74
C LEU A 216 4.44 9.42 -19.45
N GLY A 217 3.88 9.19 -20.64
CA GLY A 217 4.03 7.92 -21.35
C GLY A 217 5.47 7.53 -21.61
N ASP A 218 6.28 8.50 -22.05
CA ASP A 218 7.72 8.32 -22.32
C ASP A 218 8.61 8.76 -21.14
N TYR A 219 8.03 9.20 -20.02
CA TYR A 219 8.80 9.65 -18.86
C TYR A 219 9.30 8.48 -18.03
N ALA A 220 10.58 8.55 -17.65
CA ALA A 220 11.24 7.52 -16.85
C ALA A 220 11.08 6.11 -17.44
N VAL A 221 11.35 5.95 -18.75
CA VAL A 221 11.44 4.62 -19.39
C VAL A 221 12.72 3.92 -18.92
N ARG A 222 12.58 2.69 -18.40
CA ARG A 222 13.74 1.94 -17.90
C ARG A 222 14.67 1.53 -19.03
N ALA A 223 15.93 1.93 -18.95
CA ALA A 223 16.92 1.55 -19.94
C ALA A 223 17.06 0.02 -20.07
N ALA A 224 17.18 -0.48 -21.30
CA ALA A 224 17.60 -1.86 -21.55
C ALA A 224 19.10 -1.96 -21.17
N ARG A 225 19.42 -2.83 -20.19
CA ARG A 225 20.80 -3.13 -19.80
C ARG A 225 21.35 -4.27 -20.66
#